data_b43159c2f8db9de3e9f147f6acf9a062
#
_entry.id   b43159c2f8db9de3e9f147f6acf9a062
#
_cell.length_a   1.000
_cell.length_b   1.000
_cell.length_c   1.000
_cell.angle_alpha   90.00
_cell.angle_beta   90.00
_cell.angle_gamma   90.00
#
_symmetry.space_group_name_H-M   'P 1'
#
loop_
_entity.id
_entity.type
_entity.pdbx_description
1 polymer ?
#
loop_
_entity_poly.entity_id
_entity_poly.type
_entity_poly.pdbx_seq_one_letter_code
_entity_poly.pdbx_strand_id
1 'polypeptide(L)'
;MALATSSSRASVERKRLSCPQMFRFAAIVTIEHIIRPKPAPDIYHKACAELGVEAGDCVVFEDSNPGMRAAIASGARAIMIPDLATPEACVREGAARIYASLAHALDSHEEWF
;
A
#
# COMPACT_ATOMS: atom_id res chain seq x y z
N MET A 1 -9.12 5.32 5.23
CA MET A 1 -8.25 4.82 4.14
C MET A 1 -7.22 5.88 3.80
N ALA A 2 -6.00 5.49 3.49
CA ALA A 2 -4.92 6.37 3.07
C ALA A 2 -4.32 5.92 1.73
N LEU A 3 -3.79 6.86 0.98
CA LEU A 3 -2.95 6.61 -0.19
C LEU A 3 -1.48 6.79 0.22
N ALA A 4 -0.67 5.75 -0.01
CA ALA A 4 0.78 5.79 0.19
C ALA A 4 1.45 5.51 -1.16
N THR A 5 2.15 6.49 -1.71
CA THR A 5 2.68 6.40 -3.07
C THR A 5 4.13 6.90 -3.17
N SER A 6 4.93 6.23 -3.99
CA SER A 6 6.27 6.68 -4.36
C SER A 6 6.25 7.82 -5.39
N SER A 7 5.08 8.22 -5.87
CA SER A 7 4.92 9.39 -6.73
C SER A 7 5.14 10.69 -5.97
N SER A 8 5.55 11.74 -6.69
CA SER A 8 5.65 13.08 -6.12
C SER A 8 4.27 13.68 -5.85
N ARG A 9 4.23 14.64 -4.94
CA ARG A 9 3.01 15.40 -4.64
C ARG A 9 2.41 16.04 -5.90
N ALA A 10 3.24 16.61 -6.77
CA ALA A 10 2.79 17.21 -8.03
C ALA A 10 2.12 16.17 -8.95
N SER A 11 2.65 14.95 -9.01
CA SER A 11 2.05 13.85 -9.79
C SER A 11 0.70 13.41 -9.23
N VAL A 12 0.59 13.32 -7.91
CA VAL A 12 -0.67 12.98 -7.22
C VAL A 12 -1.72 14.05 -7.51
N GLU A 13 -1.37 15.33 -7.42
CA GLU A 13 -2.30 16.43 -7.69
C GLU A 13 -2.83 16.41 -9.13
N ARG A 14 -1.96 16.13 -10.12
CA ARG A 14 -2.41 15.97 -11.51
C ARG A 14 -3.45 14.85 -11.66
N LYS A 15 -3.21 13.71 -11.02
CA LYS A 15 -4.16 12.59 -11.03
C LYS A 15 -5.46 12.93 -10.31
N ARG A 16 -5.38 13.64 -9.19
CA ARG A 16 -6.55 14.09 -8.43
C ARG A 16 -7.44 15.02 -9.26
N LEU A 17 -6.85 15.94 -10.02
CA LEU A 17 -7.59 16.84 -10.91
C LEU A 17 -8.25 16.08 -12.07
N SER A 18 -7.62 15.01 -12.57
CA SER A 18 -8.16 14.21 -13.67
C SER A 18 -9.28 13.26 -13.23
N CYS A 19 -9.19 12.73 -11.99
CA CYS A 19 -10.14 11.73 -11.46
C CYS A 19 -10.47 12.01 -9.99
N PRO A 20 -11.12 13.12 -9.65
CA PRO A 20 -11.32 13.52 -8.27
C PRO A 20 -12.16 12.52 -7.46
N GLN A 21 -13.07 11.79 -8.10
CA GLN A 21 -13.89 10.78 -7.45
C GLN A 21 -13.11 9.59 -6.90
N MET A 22 -11.89 9.35 -7.40
CA MET A 22 -11.02 8.27 -6.92
C MET A 22 -10.18 8.67 -5.70
N PHE A 23 -10.19 9.94 -5.30
CA PHE A 23 -9.31 10.49 -4.26
C PHE A 23 -10.06 10.82 -2.97
N ARG A 24 -10.72 9.81 -2.40
CA ARG A 24 -11.43 9.93 -1.11
C ARG A 24 -10.59 9.33 0.03
N PHE A 25 -9.37 9.84 0.18
CA PHE A 25 -8.45 9.36 1.21
C PHE A 25 -8.44 10.32 2.41
N ALA A 26 -8.40 9.75 3.63
CA ALA A 26 -8.23 10.52 4.85
C ALA A 26 -6.81 11.09 4.99
N ALA A 27 -5.82 10.42 4.37
CA ALA A 27 -4.44 10.88 4.33
C ALA A 27 -3.81 10.50 2.99
N ILE A 28 -2.89 11.33 2.51
CA ILE A 28 -2.07 11.07 1.33
C ILE A 28 -0.61 11.25 1.71
N VAL A 29 0.16 10.17 1.62
CA VAL A 29 1.60 10.17 1.88
C VAL A 29 2.35 9.98 0.57
N THR A 30 3.21 10.92 0.25
CA THR A 30 4.03 10.93 -0.96
C THR A 30 5.51 10.74 -0.61
N ILE A 31 6.36 10.61 -1.64
CA ILE A 31 7.80 10.40 -1.44
C ILE A 31 8.45 11.55 -0.65
N GLU A 32 7.92 12.75 -0.72
CA GLU A 32 8.44 13.92 0.02
C GLU A 32 8.20 13.83 1.54
N HIS A 33 7.28 12.97 1.99
CA HIS A 33 6.94 12.80 3.40
C HIS A 33 7.82 11.81 4.16
N ILE A 34 8.75 11.13 3.48
CA ILE A 34 9.55 10.04 4.03
C ILE A 34 11.04 10.28 3.81
N ILE A 35 11.87 9.65 4.64
CA ILE A 35 13.34 9.69 4.52
C ILE A 35 13.83 8.55 3.66
N ARG A 36 13.34 7.33 3.90
CA ARG A 36 13.75 6.12 3.17
C ARG A 36 12.60 5.62 2.29
N PRO A 37 12.80 5.52 0.95
CA PRO A 37 11.78 4.99 0.05
C PRO A 37 11.61 3.46 0.21
N LYS A 38 10.57 2.91 -0.41
CA LYS A 38 10.40 1.46 -0.55
C LYS A 38 11.69 0.82 -1.10
N PRO A 39 12.13 -0.29 -0.55
CA PRO A 39 11.42 -1.26 0.30
C PRO A 39 11.44 -0.95 1.80
N ALA A 40 11.95 0.20 2.25
CA ALA A 40 11.84 0.60 3.66
C ALA A 40 10.37 0.83 4.05
N PRO A 41 9.99 0.53 5.31
CA PRO A 41 8.59 0.62 5.75
C PRO A 41 8.12 2.05 6.06
N ASP A 42 8.97 3.06 5.90
CA ASP A 42 8.75 4.44 6.33
C ASP A 42 7.42 5.01 5.83
N ILE A 43 7.07 4.76 4.56
CA ILE A 43 5.85 5.28 3.95
C ILE A 43 4.59 4.74 4.64
N TYR A 44 4.59 3.47 5.05
CA TYR A 44 3.45 2.86 5.74
C TYR A 44 3.38 3.26 7.20
N HIS A 45 4.53 3.38 7.87
CA HIS A 45 4.56 3.95 9.22
C HIS A 45 4.01 5.39 9.24
N LYS A 46 4.37 6.20 8.25
CA LYS A 46 3.83 7.55 8.10
C LYS A 46 2.33 7.54 7.85
N ALA A 47 1.85 6.67 6.96
CA ALA A 47 0.42 6.54 6.67
C ALA A 47 -0.38 6.12 7.92
N CYS A 48 0.12 5.15 8.67
CA CYS A 48 -0.50 4.72 9.92
C CYS A 48 -0.55 5.85 10.95
N ALA A 49 0.54 6.61 11.09
CA ALA A 49 0.61 7.77 11.98
C ALA A 49 -0.43 8.84 11.61
N GLU A 50 -0.55 9.15 10.31
CA GLU A 50 -1.55 10.11 9.81
C GLU A 50 -2.99 9.63 10.03
N LEU A 51 -3.24 8.33 10.00
CA LEU A 51 -4.55 7.74 10.30
C LEU A 51 -4.80 7.54 11.80
N GLY A 52 -3.77 7.65 12.64
CA GLY A 52 -3.88 7.39 14.07
C GLY A 52 -4.12 5.92 14.42
N VAL A 53 -3.53 4.99 13.66
CA VAL A 53 -3.72 3.55 13.83
C VAL A 53 -2.38 2.82 13.91
N GLU A 54 -2.40 1.61 14.49
CA GLU A 54 -1.25 0.71 14.51
C GLU A 54 -1.15 -0.07 13.19
N ALA A 55 0.07 -0.32 12.73
CA ALA A 55 0.29 -1.06 11.48
C ALA A 55 -0.33 -2.46 11.50
N GLY A 56 -0.27 -3.16 12.65
CA GLY A 56 -0.86 -4.50 12.80
C GLY A 56 -2.38 -4.56 12.61
N ASP A 57 -3.06 -3.43 12.75
CA ASP A 57 -4.51 -3.30 12.52
C ASP A 57 -4.85 -2.84 11.11
N CYS A 58 -3.85 -2.75 10.24
CA CYS A 58 -4.02 -2.27 8.86
C CYS A 58 -3.83 -3.36 7.83
N VAL A 59 -4.54 -3.20 6.72
CA VAL A 59 -4.28 -3.94 5.48
C VAL A 59 -3.64 -2.98 4.49
N VAL A 60 -2.58 -3.44 3.84
CA VAL A 60 -1.91 -2.73 2.75
C VAL A 60 -2.08 -3.52 1.46
N PHE A 61 -2.57 -2.88 0.42
CA PHE A 61 -2.64 -3.43 -0.93
C PHE A 61 -1.49 -2.89 -1.76
N GLU A 62 -0.75 -3.79 -2.41
CA GLU A 62 0.41 -3.48 -3.24
C GLU A 62 0.44 -4.33 -4.51
N ASP A 63 1.09 -3.80 -5.54
CA ASP A 63 1.26 -4.45 -6.83
C ASP A 63 2.72 -4.82 -7.14
N SER A 64 3.68 -4.28 -6.39
CA SER A 64 5.11 -4.43 -6.63
C SER A 64 5.84 -5.15 -5.50
N ASN A 65 6.97 -5.80 -5.83
CA ASN A 65 7.81 -6.44 -4.82
C ASN A 65 8.42 -5.46 -3.81
N PRO A 66 8.98 -4.31 -4.20
CA PRO A 66 9.46 -3.32 -3.22
C PRO A 66 8.36 -2.81 -2.30
N GLY A 67 7.17 -2.57 -2.83
CA GLY A 67 6.01 -2.15 -2.05
C GLY A 67 5.57 -3.22 -1.06
N MET A 68 5.51 -4.48 -1.48
CA MET A 68 5.19 -5.59 -0.60
C MET A 68 6.23 -5.77 0.51
N ARG A 69 7.53 -5.68 0.20
CA ARG A 69 8.58 -5.75 1.22
C ARG A 69 8.44 -4.63 2.26
N ALA A 70 8.13 -3.42 1.82
CA ALA A 70 7.87 -2.30 2.72
C ALA A 70 6.64 -2.54 3.61
N ALA A 71 5.55 -3.04 3.03
CA ALA A 71 4.32 -3.34 3.76
C ALA A 71 4.54 -4.45 4.81
N ILE A 72 5.21 -5.52 4.44
CA ILE A 72 5.57 -6.62 5.37
C ILE A 72 6.45 -6.09 6.50
N ALA A 73 7.48 -5.32 6.17
CA ALA A 73 8.40 -4.74 7.15
C ALA A 73 7.71 -3.76 8.11
N SER A 74 6.62 -3.13 7.70
CA SER A 74 5.85 -2.22 8.56
C SER A 74 5.06 -2.92 9.66
N GLY A 75 4.83 -4.23 9.54
CA GLY A 75 3.98 -5.02 10.43
C GLY A 75 2.51 -5.05 10.02
N ALA A 76 2.14 -4.40 8.91
CA ALA A 76 0.78 -4.45 8.37
C ALA A 76 0.50 -5.81 7.69
N ARG A 77 -0.76 -6.14 7.54
CA ARG A 77 -1.17 -7.28 6.73
C ARG A 77 -1.06 -6.91 5.26
N ALA A 78 -0.01 -7.40 4.62
CA ALA A 78 0.31 -7.08 3.24
C ALA A 78 -0.41 -8.02 2.27
N ILE A 79 -1.17 -7.46 1.36
CA ILE A 79 -1.91 -8.18 0.32
C ILE A 79 -1.37 -7.73 -1.03
N MET A 80 -0.90 -8.68 -1.84
CA MET A 80 -0.42 -8.38 -3.18
C MET A 80 -1.49 -8.65 -4.23
N ILE A 81 -1.61 -7.69 -5.14
CA ILE A 81 -2.39 -7.83 -6.36
C ILE A 81 -1.42 -7.56 -7.52
N PRO A 82 -0.70 -8.60 -7.99
CA PRO A 82 0.32 -8.43 -9.01
C PRO A 82 -0.25 -7.84 -10.29
N ASP A 83 0.44 -6.85 -10.83
CA ASP A 83 0.16 -6.31 -12.17
C ASP A 83 1.25 -6.79 -13.14
N LEU A 84 2.40 -6.11 -13.17
CA LEU A 84 3.52 -6.47 -14.05
C LEU A 84 4.57 -7.36 -13.38
N ALA A 85 4.66 -7.32 -12.05
CA ALA A 85 5.67 -8.03 -11.29
C ALA A 85 5.22 -9.45 -10.90
N THR A 86 6.13 -10.42 -11.01
CA THR A 86 5.98 -11.74 -10.40
C THR A 86 6.40 -11.67 -8.93
N PRO A 87 5.58 -12.19 -7.98
CA PRO A 87 5.96 -12.18 -6.56
C PRO A 87 7.29 -12.89 -6.30
N GLU A 88 8.21 -12.19 -5.62
CA GLU A 88 9.47 -12.77 -5.14
C GLU A 88 9.22 -13.80 -4.03
N ALA A 89 10.18 -14.68 -3.76
CA ALA A 89 10.06 -15.71 -2.73
C ALA A 89 9.74 -15.11 -1.35
N CYS A 90 10.47 -14.07 -0.93
CA CYS A 90 10.23 -13.40 0.35
C CYS A 90 8.84 -12.73 0.42
N VAL A 91 8.31 -12.28 -0.70
CA VAL A 91 6.96 -11.71 -0.79
C VAL A 91 5.92 -12.82 -0.64
N ARG A 92 6.09 -13.95 -1.33
CA ARG A 92 5.18 -15.11 -1.17
C ARG A 92 5.13 -15.62 0.27
N GLU A 93 6.26 -15.62 0.96
CA GLU A 93 6.35 -16.08 2.36
C GLU A 93 5.73 -15.09 3.33
N GLY A 94 5.94 -13.79 3.12
CA GLY A 94 5.53 -12.73 4.04
C GLY A 94 4.13 -12.14 3.78
N ALA A 95 3.59 -12.32 2.57
CA ALA A 95 2.26 -11.81 2.23
C ALA A 95 1.16 -12.52 3.02
N ALA A 96 0.19 -11.75 3.52
CA ALA A 96 -1.01 -12.32 4.11
C ALA A 96 -1.85 -13.03 3.06
N ARG A 97 -1.97 -12.42 1.88
CA ARG A 97 -2.68 -12.99 0.71
C ARG A 97 -2.08 -12.45 -0.58
N ILE A 98 -2.29 -13.20 -1.66
CA ILE A 98 -1.99 -12.77 -3.04
C ILE A 98 -3.22 -13.07 -3.88
N TYR A 99 -3.83 -12.06 -4.48
CA TYR A 99 -5.01 -12.18 -5.32
C TYR A 99 -4.72 -11.80 -6.77
N ALA A 100 -5.43 -12.41 -7.70
CA ALA A 100 -5.27 -12.12 -9.13
C ALA A 100 -5.81 -10.74 -9.53
N SER A 101 -6.75 -10.19 -8.77
CA SER A 101 -7.37 -8.88 -9.04
C SER A 101 -7.89 -8.24 -7.76
N LEU A 102 -8.10 -6.92 -7.81
CA LEU A 102 -8.73 -6.19 -6.70
C LEU A 102 -10.18 -6.65 -6.46
N ALA A 103 -10.91 -6.99 -7.53
CA ALA A 103 -12.26 -7.52 -7.41
C ALA A 103 -12.26 -8.84 -6.61
N HIS A 104 -11.34 -9.76 -6.92
CA HIS A 104 -11.18 -11.02 -6.19
C HIS A 104 -10.82 -10.76 -4.72
N ALA A 105 -9.93 -9.81 -4.45
CA ALA A 105 -9.59 -9.44 -3.08
C ALA A 105 -10.81 -8.92 -2.29
N LEU A 106 -11.64 -8.08 -2.92
CA LEU A 106 -12.85 -7.54 -2.30
C LEU A 106 -13.89 -8.63 -2.01
N ASP A 107 -14.07 -9.57 -2.93
CA ASP A 107 -14.97 -10.71 -2.73
C ASP A 107 -14.51 -11.62 -1.59
N SER A 108 -13.22 -11.63 -1.31
CA SER A 108 -12.58 -12.43 -0.24
C SER A 108 -12.21 -11.60 0.99
N HIS A 109 -12.86 -10.46 1.22
CA HIS A 109 -12.47 -9.51 2.29
C HIS A 109 -12.47 -10.12 3.70
N GLU A 110 -13.23 -11.16 3.94
CA GLU A 110 -13.24 -11.90 5.22
C GLU A 110 -11.90 -12.57 5.53
N GLU A 111 -11.05 -12.78 4.52
CA GLU A 111 -9.74 -13.41 4.66
C GLU A 111 -8.60 -12.43 4.97
N TRP A 112 -8.87 -11.11 5.00
CA TRP A 112 -7.82 -10.10 5.15
C TRP A 112 -7.17 -10.07 6.54
N PHE A 113 -7.89 -10.51 7.55
CA PHE A 113 -7.40 -10.57 8.93
C PHE A 113 -7.44 -11.97 9.54
#